data_37a489d009656b342a6b6973b3b7c4c0
#
_entry.id   37a489d009656b342a6b6973b3b7c4c0
#
_cell.length_a   1.000
_cell.length_b   1.000
_cell.length_c   1.000
_cell.angle_alpha   90.00
_cell.angle_beta   90.00
_cell.angle_gamma   90.00
#
_symmetry.space_group_name_H-M   'P 1'
#
loop_
_entity.id
_entity.type
_entity.pdbx_description
1 polymer ?
#
loop_
_entity_poly.entity_id
_entity_poly.type
_entity_poly.pdbx_seq_one_letter_code
_entity_poly.pdbx_strand_id
1 'polypeptide(L)'
;LVRSRGLGDVYKRQDMVRLGIGLYGVSASGQKGLRNISTLKTTILQIQNVPAGDSIGYSRMSYVKRDSRIAIIPIGYADGLDRHFSNGGGEVVINGHRCPIIGNICMDACMIDVTDTDAHEGDTVIIFGEELPVSELSDKLKTIPYEILTSISPRVKRVYYRE
;
A
#
# COMPACT_ATOMS: atom_id res chain seq x y z
N LEU A 1 2.20 37.15 -10.56
CA LEU A 1 2.65 35.75 -10.60
C LEU A 1 4.03 35.72 -11.21
N VAL A 2 5.06 35.60 -10.37
CA VAL A 2 6.42 35.35 -10.85
C VAL A 2 6.42 33.94 -11.46
N ARG A 3 6.36 33.88 -12.77
CA ARG A 3 6.53 32.63 -13.49
C ARG A 3 7.95 32.14 -13.26
N SER A 4 8.11 30.90 -12.82
CA SER A 4 9.37 30.21 -12.52
C SER A 4 10.34 30.03 -13.72
N ARG A 5 10.24 30.83 -14.76
CA ARG A 5 11.07 30.73 -15.97
C ARG A 5 12.57 30.95 -15.74
N GLY A 6 12.94 31.61 -14.64
CA GLY A 6 14.33 31.78 -14.26
C GLY A 6 14.88 30.77 -13.26
N LEU A 7 14.01 30.03 -12.57
CA LEU A 7 14.42 29.12 -11.51
C LEU A 7 15.15 27.88 -12.05
N GLY A 8 14.80 27.39 -13.25
CA GLY A 8 15.47 26.25 -13.87
C GLY A 8 16.97 26.47 -14.11
N ASP A 9 17.36 27.67 -14.51
CA ASP A 9 18.78 28.00 -14.73
C ASP A 9 19.51 28.28 -13.41
N VAL A 10 18.82 28.83 -12.40
CA VAL A 10 19.37 29.02 -11.05
C VAL A 10 19.61 27.65 -10.40
N TYR A 11 18.68 26.71 -10.50
CA TYR A 11 18.87 25.36 -9.96
C TYR A 11 19.99 24.58 -10.65
N LYS A 12 20.23 24.79 -11.93
CA LYS A 12 21.33 24.15 -12.67
C LYS A 12 22.72 24.68 -12.28
N ARG A 13 22.81 25.82 -11.61
CA ARG A 13 24.06 26.46 -11.19
C ARG A 13 24.35 26.36 -9.71
N GLN A 14 23.64 25.51 -9.00
CA GLN A 14 23.85 25.29 -7.56
C GLN A 14 24.90 24.23 -7.32
N ASP A 15 25.75 24.42 -6.32
CA ASP A 15 26.76 23.46 -5.88
C ASP A 15 26.15 22.28 -5.13
N MET A 16 24.90 22.41 -4.66
CA MET A 16 24.20 21.38 -3.91
C MET A 16 22.70 21.35 -4.28
N VAL A 17 22.14 20.15 -4.35
CA VAL A 17 20.71 19.93 -4.57
C VAL A 17 20.15 19.04 -3.47
N ARG A 18 18.87 19.22 -3.15
CA ARG A 18 18.13 18.31 -2.29
C ARG A 18 17.49 17.22 -3.15
N LEU A 19 17.87 15.97 -2.90
CA LEU A 19 17.21 14.84 -3.53
C LEU A 19 15.83 14.65 -2.91
N GLY A 20 14.82 14.59 -3.77
CA GLY A 20 13.44 14.38 -3.37
C GLY A 20 13.01 12.93 -3.49
N ILE A 21 11.74 12.74 -3.83
CA ILE A 21 11.08 11.42 -3.91
C ILE A 21 11.74 10.47 -4.93
N GLY A 22 12.48 11.00 -5.90
CA GLY A 22 13.25 10.20 -6.85
C GLY A 22 14.26 9.26 -6.19
N LEU A 23 14.74 9.60 -4.99
CA LEU A 23 15.59 8.72 -4.19
C LEU A 23 14.88 7.42 -3.77
N TYR A 24 13.57 7.44 -3.69
CA TYR A 24 12.72 6.29 -3.36
C TYR A 24 12.19 5.56 -4.60
N GLY A 25 12.69 5.92 -5.78
CA GLY A 25 12.28 5.29 -7.03
C GLY A 25 10.94 5.81 -7.59
N VAL A 26 10.42 6.90 -7.03
CA VAL A 26 9.15 7.51 -7.45
C VAL A 26 9.43 8.75 -8.29
N SER A 27 8.85 8.82 -9.49
CA SER A 27 9.00 9.99 -10.35
C SER A 27 7.91 11.04 -10.06
N ALA A 28 8.32 12.24 -9.65
CA ALA A 28 7.42 13.38 -9.51
C ALA A 28 7.00 13.99 -10.86
N SER A 29 7.74 13.72 -11.93
CA SER A 29 7.54 14.29 -13.28
C SER A 29 7.13 13.26 -14.34
N GLY A 30 6.82 12.02 -13.95
CA GLY A 30 6.55 10.93 -14.89
C GLY A 30 7.79 10.39 -15.61
N GLN A 31 9.00 10.75 -15.17
CA GLN A 31 10.25 10.34 -15.78
C GLN A 31 10.42 8.81 -15.66
N LYS A 32 10.72 8.15 -16.79
CA LYS A 32 10.97 6.71 -16.83
C LYS A 32 12.39 6.40 -16.34
N GLY A 33 12.60 5.19 -15.83
CA GLY A 33 13.94 4.68 -15.48
C GLY A 33 14.30 4.77 -13.99
N LEU A 34 13.39 5.25 -13.12
CA LEU A 34 13.55 5.10 -11.68
C LEU A 34 13.12 3.69 -11.26
N ARG A 35 13.92 3.04 -10.42
CA ARG A 35 13.59 1.72 -9.85
C ARG A 35 12.96 1.89 -8.47
N ASN A 36 11.87 1.17 -8.21
CA ASN A 36 11.32 1.10 -6.87
C ASN A 36 12.35 0.49 -5.91
N ILE A 37 12.60 1.14 -4.79
CA ILE A 37 13.60 0.69 -3.80
C ILE A 37 12.98 0.26 -2.47
N SER A 38 11.67 0.40 -2.32
CA SER A 38 10.99 0.08 -1.07
C SER A 38 9.79 -0.82 -1.28
N THR A 39 9.68 -1.86 -0.47
CA THR A 39 8.54 -2.76 -0.44
C THR A 39 8.03 -2.89 0.98
N LEU A 40 6.74 -2.63 1.19
CA LEU A 40 6.04 -2.96 2.43
C LEU A 40 5.32 -4.28 2.23
N LYS A 41 5.67 -5.26 3.06
CA LYS A 41 5.07 -6.59 2.99
C LYS A 41 4.74 -7.13 4.38
N THR A 42 3.79 -8.04 4.40
CA THR A 42 3.38 -8.82 5.57
C THR A 42 3.09 -10.26 5.14
N THR A 43 2.46 -11.06 6.00
CA THR A 43 2.09 -12.45 5.71
C THR A 43 0.62 -12.67 6.06
N ILE A 44 0.00 -13.67 5.46
CA ILE A 44 -1.33 -14.14 5.85
C ILE A 44 -1.21 -14.89 7.18
N LEU A 45 -1.96 -14.46 8.21
CA LEU A 45 -2.03 -15.17 9.50
C LEU A 45 -3.04 -16.31 9.47
N GLN A 46 -4.19 -16.08 8.86
CA GLN A 46 -5.30 -17.02 8.86
C GLN A 46 -6.18 -16.80 7.63
N ILE A 47 -6.79 -17.87 7.12
CA ILE A 47 -7.83 -17.81 6.11
C ILE A 47 -9.10 -18.45 6.68
N GLN A 48 -10.22 -17.74 6.56
CA GLN A 48 -11.55 -18.22 6.97
C GLN A 48 -12.48 -18.31 5.77
N ASN A 49 -13.28 -19.38 5.74
CA ASN A 49 -14.42 -19.49 4.83
C ASN A 49 -15.61 -18.79 5.46
N VAL A 50 -16.18 -17.83 4.76
CA VAL A 50 -17.29 -17.00 5.21
C VAL A 50 -18.47 -17.21 4.26
N PRO A 51 -19.62 -17.73 4.74
CA PRO A 51 -20.80 -17.94 3.91
C PRO A 51 -21.39 -16.65 3.36
N ALA A 52 -22.04 -16.73 2.21
CA ALA A 52 -22.79 -15.62 1.63
C ALA A 52 -23.80 -15.03 2.63
N GLY A 53 -23.83 -13.71 2.75
CA GLY A 53 -24.71 -12.99 3.67
C GLY A 53 -24.11 -12.74 5.06
N ASP A 54 -22.99 -13.36 5.41
CA ASP A 54 -22.30 -13.10 6.68
C ASP A 54 -21.58 -11.77 6.67
N SER A 55 -21.51 -11.15 7.84
CA SER A 55 -20.83 -9.86 8.04
C SER A 55 -19.35 -10.04 8.36
N ILE A 56 -18.52 -9.11 7.86
CA ILE A 56 -17.09 -9.08 8.09
C ILE A 56 -16.70 -7.82 8.86
N GLY A 57 -15.79 -8.00 9.81
CA GLY A 57 -15.14 -6.93 10.54
C GLY A 57 -16.03 -6.27 11.60
N TYR A 58 -15.46 -5.22 12.20
CA TYR A 58 -16.13 -4.46 13.24
C TYR A 58 -17.36 -3.72 12.71
N SER A 59 -18.37 -3.61 13.58
CA SER A 59 -19.65 -2.93 13.33
C SER A 59 -20.55 -3.60 12.28
N ARG A 60 -20.19 -4.79 11.76
CA ARG A 60 -20.97 -5.52 10.76
C ARG A 60 -21.39 -4.66 9.56
N MET A 61 -20.49 -3.77 9.12
CA MET A 61 -20.77 -2.83 8.02
C MET A 61 -20.54 -3.43 6.64
N SER A 62 -19.82 -4.55 6.56
CA SER A 62 -19.50 -5.24 5.31
C SER A 62 -20.08 -6.65 5.33
N TYR A 63 -20.68 -7.06 4.22
CA TYR A 63 -21.25 -8.38 4.03
C TYR A 63 -20.68 -9.02 2.77
N VAL A 64 -20.39 -10.31 2.83
CA VAL A 64 -20.00 -11.07 1.63
C VAL A 64 -21.23 -11.42 0.82
N LYS A 65 -21.14 -11.23 -0.50
CA LYS A 65 -22.23 -11.50 -1.45
C LYS A 65 -22.28 -12.96 -1.92
N ARG A 66 -21.20 -13.69 -1.73
CA ARG A 66 -20.99 -15.11 -2.10
C ARG A 66 -20.17 -15.78 -1.02
N ASP A 67 -20.14 -17.10 -1.03
CA ASP A 67 -19.20 -17.85 -0.21
C ASP A 67 -17.80 -17.37 -0.53
N SER A 68 -17.07 -16.91 0.47
CA SER A 68 -15.83 -16.19 0.33
C SER A 68 -14.72 -16.74 1.22
N ARG A 69 -13.48 -16.66 0.73
CA ARG A 69 -12.26 -16.93 1.51
C ARG A 69 -11.66 -15.60 1.94
N ILE A 70 -11.61 -15.36 3.24
CA ILE A 70 -11.14 -14.09 3.80
C ILE A 70 -9.83 -14.33 4.54
N ALA A 71 -8.77 -13.68 4.09
CA ALA A 71 -7.46 -13.69 4.74
C ALA A 71 -7.38 -12.56 5.77
N ILE A 72 -6.75 -12.86 6.91
CA ILE A 72 -6.42 -11.90 7.96
C ILE A 72 -4.91 -11.64 7.89
N ILE A 73 -4.52 -10.37 7.79
CA ILE A 73 -3.12 -9.95 7.75
C ILE A 73 -2.81 -9.00 8.90
N PRO A 74 -1.62 -9.11 9.55
CA PRO A 74 -1.23 -8.33 10.73
C PRO A 74 -0.63 -6.97 10.35
N ILE A 75 -1.42 -6.14 9.69
CA ILE A 75 -1.10 -4.75 9.40
C ILE A 75 -2.38 -3.92 9.47
N GLY A 76 -2.31 -2.78 10.12
CA GLY A 76 -3.42 -1.87 10.27
C GLY A 76 -3.00 -0.41 10.27
N TYR A 77 -3.91 0.48 10.71
CA TYR A 77 -3.64 1.92 10.63
C TYR A 77 -2.52 2.37 11.60
N ALA A 78 -2.23 1.63 12.67
CA ALA A 78 -1.11 1.92 13.55
C ALA A 78 0.26 1.58 12.93
N ASP A 79 0.26 0.80 11.85
CA ASP A 79 1.44 0.51 11.04
C ASP A 79 1.65 1.51 9.91
N GLY A 80 0.62 2.29 9.60
CA GLY A 80 0.60 3.26 8.50
C GLY A 80 -0.30 2.87 7.32
N LEU A 81 -1.12 1.81 7.44
CA LEU A 81 -2.11 1.48 6.42
C LEU A 81 -3.36 2.35 6.60
N ASP A 82 -3.56 3.29 5.68
CA ASP A 82 -4.64 4.27 5.79
C ASP A 82 -6.04 3.61 5.78
N ARG A 83 -6.92 4.07 6.68
CA ARG A 83 -8.28 3.55 6.80
C ARG A 83 -9.18 3.84 5.60
N HIS A 84 -8.85 4.82 4.76
CA HIS A 84 -9.58 5.07 3.52
C HIS A 84 -9.47 3.91 2.50
N PHE A 85 -8.51 3.01 2.69
CA PHE A 85 -8.45 1.76 1.93
C PHE A 85 -9.48 0.70 2.35
N SER A 86 -10.27 0.93 3.41
CA SER A 86 -11.33 0.04 3.86
C SER A 86 -12.40 -0.20 2.80
N ASN A 87 -13.11 -1.32 2.92
CA ASN A 87 -14.33 -1.63 2.14
C ASN A 87 -14.13 -1.58 0.62
N GLY A 88 -13.02 -2.10 0.13
CA GLY A 88 -12.68 -2.13 -1.30
C GLY A 88 -12.01 -0.85 -1.82
N GLY A 89 -11.71 0.11 -0.94
CA GLY A 89 -10.95 1.32 -1.31
C GLY A 89 -9.50 1.04 -1.67
N GLY A 90 -8.92 -0.04 -1.14
CA GLY A 90 -7.55 -0.48 -1.41
C GLY A 90 -7.47 -1.94 -1.82
N GLU A 91 -6.28 -2.30 -2.31
CA GLU A 91 -5.91 -3.66 -2.71
C GLU A 91 -4.51 -3.96 -2.19
N VAL A 92 -4.20 -5.24 -2.12
CA VAL A 92 -2.87 -5.80 -1.86
C VAL A 92 -2.52 -6.79 -2.96
N VAL A 93 -1.26 -7.21 -3.05
CA VAL A 93 -0.86 -8.27 -3.99
C VAL A 93 -0.46 -9.52 -3.22
N ILE A 94 -1.01 -10.67 -3.62
CA ILE A 94 -0.75 -12.00 -3.07
C ILE A 94 -0.54 -12.92 -4.27
N ASN A 95 0.62 -13.59 -4.34
CA ASN A 95 0.97 -14.52 -5.43
C ASN A 95 0.72 -13.92 -6.83
N GLY A 96 1.03 -12.61 -7.03
CA GLY A 96 0.82 -11.89 -8.29
C GLY A 96 -0.64 -11.47 -8.56
N HIS A 97 -1.59 -11.79 -7.67
CA HIS A 97 -2.99 -11.41 -7.78
C HIS A 97 -3.32 -10.19 -6.94
N ARG A 98 -4.09 -9.25 -7.48
CA ARG A 98 -4.63 -8.12 -6.73
C ARG A 98 -5.87 -8.56 -5.96
N CYS A 99 -5.81 -8.39 -4.65
CA CYS A 99 -6.86 -8.82 -3.71
C CYS A 99 -7.41 -7.60 -2.98
N PRO A 100 -8.72 -7.35 -3.00
CA PRO A 100 -9.30 -6.17 -2.34
C PRO A 100 -9.29 -6.29 -0.82
N ILE A 101 -9.07 -5.17 -0.14
CA ILE A 101 -9.27 -5.02 1.28
C ILE A 101 -10.77 -5.01 1.55
N ILE A 102 -11.26 -5.90 2.40
CA ILE A 102 -12.68 -6.01 2.75
C ILE A 102 -12.90 -5.65 4.22
N GLY A 103 -14.04 -5.02 4.52
CA GLY A 103 -14.32 -4.53 5.86
C GLY A 103 -13.47 -3.33 6.26
N ASN A 104 -13.56 -2.95 7.52
CA ASN A 104 -12.80 -1.83 8.07
C ASN A 104 -11.39 -2.27 8.46
N ILE A 105 -10.39 -1.46 8.11
CA ILE A 105 -9.03 -1.61 8.60
C ILE A 105 -9.02 -1.30 10.10
N CYS A 106 -8.49 -2.25 10.88
CA CYS A 106 -8.34 -2.15 12.32
C CYS A 106 -6.99 -1.53 12.70
N MET A 107 -6.71 -1.43 14.01
CA MET A 107 -5.44 -0.87 14.50
C MET A 107 -4.24 -1.69 14.02
N ASP A 108 -4.32 -3.02 14.14
CA ASP A 108 -3.20 -3.93 13.96
C ASP A 108 -3.47 -5.04 12.93
N ALA A 109 -4.62 -5.01 12.27
CA ALA A 109 -5.00 -6.03 11.30
C ALA A 109 -5.99 -5.50 10.27
N CYS A 110 -6.05 -6.15 9.11
CA CYS A 110 -7.11 -5.97 8.13
C CYS A 110 -7.43 -7.30 7.43
N MET A 111 -8.51 -7.30 6.68
CA MET A 111 -9.04 -8.47 6.00
C MET A 111 -9.01 -8.28 4.49
N ILE A 112 -8.67 -9.35 3.79
CA ILE A 112 -8.48 -9.38 2.35
C ILE A 112 -9.37 -10.45 1.76
N ASP A 113 -10.11 -10.14 0.71
CA ASP A 113 -10.83 -11.13 -0.07
C ASP A 113 -9.86 -11.88 -0.99
N VAL A 114 -9.66 -13.15 -0.72
CA VAL A 114 -8.78 -14.04 -1.47
C VAL A 114 -9.55 -15.18 -2.16
N THR A 115 -10.86 -15.00 -2.34
CA THR A 115 -11.78 -16.02 -2.85
C THR A 115 -11.33 -16.57 -4.19
N ASP A 116 -10.87 -15.72 -5.09
CA ASP A 116 -10.49 -16.08 -6.46
C ASP A 116 -8.98 -16.35 -6.62
N THR A 117 -8.29 -16.68 -5.53
CA THR A 117 -6.86 -16.94 -5.53
C THR A 117 -6.54 -18.30 -4.88
N ASP A 118 -5.31 -18.75 -5.08
CA ASP A 118 -4.73 -19.93 -4.42
C ASP A 118 -3.97 -19.59 -3.13
N ALA A 119 -4.28 -18.46 -2.52
CA ALA A 119 -3.62 -17.96 -1.31
C ALA A 119 -3.72 -18.95 -0.13
N HIS A 120 -2.64 -19.07 0.63
CA HIS A 120 -2.51 -19.92 1.82
C HIS A 120 -1.98 -19.11 3.01
N GLU A 121 -2.18 -19.63 4.20
CA GLU A 121 -1.59 -19.09 5.42
C GLU A 121 -0.06 -19.12 5.33
N GLY A 122 0.58 -18.01 5.72
CA GLY A 122 2.02 -17.81 5.57
C GLY A 122 2.46 -17.16 4.25
N ASP A 123 1.60 -17.06 3.25
CA ASP A 123 1.93 -16.40 1.99
C ASP A 123 2.26 -14.92 2.20
N THR A 124 3.19 -14.42 1.37
CA THR A 124 3.58 -13.02 1.39
C THR A 124 2.49 -12.14 0.81
N VAL A 125 2.19 -11.06 1.50
CA VAL A 125 1.25 -10.02 1.06
C VAL A 125 2.03 -8.73 0.82
N ILE A 126 1.97 -8.17 -0.38
CA ILE A 126 2.61 -6.91 -0.74
C ILE A 126 1.58 -5.79 -0.61
N ILE A 127 1.87 -4.84 0.27
CA ILE A 127 1.04 -3.64 0.48
C ILE A 127 1.39 -2.54 -0.53
N PHE A 128 2.69 -2.34 -0.77
CA PHE A 128 3.23 -1.60 -1.90
C PHE A 128 4.63 -2.10 -2.25
N GLY A 129 5.02 -1.94 -3.50
CA GLY A 129 6.28 -2.42 -4.02
C GLY A 129 6.35 -2.24 -5.53
N GLU A 130 7.04 -3.15 -6.21
CA GLU A 130 7.13 -3.13 -7.67
C GLU A 130 5.80 -3.46 -8.34
N GLU A 131 5.08 -4.48 -7.84
CA GLU A 131 3.79 -4.94 -8.38
C GLU A 131 2.61 -4.02 -8.03
N LEU A 132 2.75 -3.24 -6.96
CA LEU A 132 1.76 -2.26 -6.50
C LEU A 132 2.51 -0.97 -6.10
N PRO A 133 2.78 -0.07 -7.06
CA PRO A 133 3.55 1.13 -6.81
C PRO A 133 2.91 2.05 -5.76
N VAL A 134 3.74 2.65 -4.91
CA VAL A 134 3.26 3.60 -3.88
C VAL A 134 2.51 4.80 -4.46
N SER A 135 2.81 5.18 -5.70
CA SER A 135 2.08 6.23 -6.42
C SER A 135 0.62 5.86 -6.63
N GLU A 136 0.32 4.59 -6.92
CA GLU A 136 -1.06 4.11 -7.08
C GLU A 136 -1.86 4.22 -5.76
N LEU A 137 -1.21 3.93 -4.63
CA LEU A 137 -1.82 4.12 -3.31
C LEU A 137 -2.11 5.61 -3.04
N SER A 138 -1.14 6.48 -3.34
CA SER A 138 -1.34 7.93 -3.14
C SER A 138 -2.43 8.50 -4.03
N ASP A 139 -2.56 8.03 -5.27
CA ASP A 139 -3.61 8.45 -6.19
C ASP A 139 -5.01 8.05 -5.66
N LYS A 140 -5.15 6.81 -5.14
CA LYS A 140 -6.39 6.34 -4.49
C LYS A 140 -6.78 7.20 -3.28
N LEU A 141 -5.80 7.65 -2.50
CA LEU A 141 -6.01 8.52 -1.33
C LEU A 141 -6.08 10.02 -1.68
N LYS A 142 -5.85 10.39 -2.96
CA LYS A 142 -5.76 11.79 -3.42
C LYS A 142 -4.70 12.59 -2.68
N THR A 143 -3.56 11.97 -2.44
CA THR A 143 -2.41 12.55 -1.75
C THR A 143 -1.12 12.32 -2.55
N ILE A 144 0.02 12.49 -1.92
CA ILE A 144 1.35 12.34 -2.53
C ILE A 144 2.09 11.13 -1.95
N PRO A 145 2.99 10.47 -2.73
CA PRO A 145 3.74 9.30 -2.28
C PRO A 145 4.56 9.52 -1.00
N TYR A 146 5.00 10.76 -0.75
CA TYR A 146 5.69 11.09 0.50
C TYR A 146 4.87 10.79 1.74
N GLU A 147 3.57 11.12 1.72
CA GLU A 147 2.68 10.88 2.86
C GLU A 147 2.56 9.40 3.16
N ILE A 148 2.40 8.56 2.12
CA ILE A 148 2.38 7.10 2.29
C ILE A 148 3.68 6.58 2.90
N LEU A 149 4.83 7.00 2.37
CA LEU A 149 6.12 6.53 2.86
C LEU A 149 6.43 6.99 4.29
N THR A 150 6.03 8.22 4.66
CA THR A 150 6.28 8.78 5.99
C THR A 150 5.26 8.31 7.03
N SER A 151 4.08 7.84 6.63
CA SER A 151 3.08 7.28 7.55
C SER A 151 3.49 5.93 8.12
N ILE A 152 4.44 5.22 7.48
CA ILE A 152 4.88 3.91 7.95
C ILE A 152 5.54 4.03 9.33
N SER A 153 4.88 3.46 10.32
CA SER A 153 5.25 3.52 11.73
C SER A 153 6.67 3.00 11.99
N PRO A 154 7.41 3.57 12.95
CA PRO A 154 8.71 3.04 13.41
C PRO A 154 8.64 1.60 13.95
N ARG A 155 7.47 1.11 14.37
CA ARG A 155 7.28 -0.28 14.84
C ARG A 155 7.38 -1.30 13.70
N VAL A 156 7.19 -0.88 12.46
CA VAL A 156 7.38 -1.74 11.28
C VAL A 156 8.87 -1.98 11.09
N LYS A 157 9.30 -3.24 11.13
CA LYS A 157 10.71 -3.62 10.98
C LYS A 157 11.21 -3.23 9.59
N ARG A 158 12.31 -2.49 9.54
CA ARG A 158 13.01 -2.14 8.30
C ARG A 158 14.21 -3.05 8.09
N VAL A 159 14.28 -3.63 6.89
CA VAL A 159 15.38 -4.50 6.49
C VAL A 159 16.02 -3.87 5.25
N TYR A 160 17.32 -3.65 5.30
CA TYR A 160 18.07 -3.04 4.22
C TYR A 160 18.88 -4.11 3.50
N TYR A 161 18.77 -4.15 2.18
CA TYR A 161 19.56 -5.02 1.32
C TYR A 161 20.54 -4.16 0.52
N ARG A 162 21.73 -4.68 0.29
CA ARG A 162 22.68 -4.17 -0.71
C ARG A 162 22.73 -5.19 -1.84
N GLU A 163 22.47 -4.74 -3.05
CA GLU A 163 22.74 -5.48 -4.28
C GLU A 163 24.22 -5.34 -4.66
#